data_6ccdd6bc4d82893da707263ab3c6c2b3
#
_entry.id   6ccdd6bc4d82893da707263ab3c6c2b3
#
_cell.length_a   1.000
_cell.length_b   1.000
_cell.length_c   1.000
_cell.angle_alpha   90.00
_cell.angle_beta   90.00
_cell.angle_gamma   90.00
#
_symmetry.space_group_name_H-M   'P 1'
#
loop_
_entity.id
_entity.type
_entity.pdbx_description
1 polymer ?
#
loop_
_entity_poly.entity_id
_entity_poly.type
_entity_poly.pdbx_seq_one_letter_code
_entity_poly.pdbx_strand_id
1 'polypeptide(L)'
;MNTVEQNRKDFVAFVRKQLNKCGIKLNLRASKKHLDGDYGMFCEPDHGAELCVASGMSRDKFFHTLAHEYVHFLQWFADDPLYRASRDDARDYYALEKVTEESALEILDQWGLIPESGQDRIRESSEKYLCSVFVRVPSVRVSRKPLPHKGIKNVKKT
;
A
#
# COMPACT_ATOMS: atom_id res chain seq x y z
N MET A 1 -8.44 -28.32 0.24
CA MET A 1 -8.27 -27.08 1.06
C MET A 1 -6.80 -26.68 0.94
N ASN A 2 -6.54 -25.51 0.41
CA ASN A 2 -5.16 -25.02 0.29
C ASN A 2 -4.60 -24.63 1.66
N THR A 3 -3.33 -24.87 1.87
CA THR A 3 -2.64 -24.39 3.07
C THR A 3 -2.43 -22.88 3.02
N VAL A 4 -2.24 -22.25 4.17
CA VAL A 4 -1.89 -20.80 4.24
C VAL A 4 -0.67 -20.48 3.36
N GLU A 5 0.35 -21.32 3.38
CA GLU A 5 1.55 -21.12 2.55
C GLU A 5 1.28 -21.25 1.05
N GLN A 6 0.38 -22.13 0.64
CA GLN A 6 -0.02 -22.21 -0.76
C GLN A 6 -0.81 -20.97 -1.17
N ASN A 7 -1.77 -20.54 -0.34
CA ASN A 7 -2.54 -19.31 -0.56
C ASN A 7 -1.62 -18.09 -0.70
N ARG A 8 -0.60 -18.00 0.13
CA ARG A 8 0.42 -16.93 0.10
C ARG A 8 1.18 -16.92 -1.23
N LYS A 9 1.63 -18.06 -1.71
CA LYS A 9 2.30 -18.18 -3.02
C LYS A 9 1.38 -17.75 -4.16
N ASP A 10 0.14 -18.21 -4.13
CA ASP A 10 -0.86 -17.91 -5.14
C ASP A 10 -1.20 -16.40 -5.14
N PHE A 11 -1.30 -15.79 -3.96
CA PHE A 11 -1.54 -14.35 -3.83
C PHE A 11 -0.39 -13.52 -4.39
N VAL A 12 0.86 -13.86 -4.08
CA VAL A 12 2.03 -13.18 -4.65
C VAL A 12 2.04 -13.29 -6.17
N ALA A 13 1.77 -14.47 -6.72
CA ALA A 13 1.70 -14.68 -8.17
C ALA A 13 0.58 -13.84 -8.80
N PHE A 14 -0.57 -13.79 -8.15
CA PHE A 14 -1.71 -12.96 -8.57
C PHE A 14 -1.36 -11.47 -8.59
N VAL A 15 -0.83 -10.94 -7.49
CA VAL A 15 -0.43 -9.52 -7.39
C VAL A 15 0.60 -9.18 -8.47
N ARG A 16 1.64 -10.00 -8.63
CA ARG A 16 2.66 -9.80 -9.66
C ARG A 16 2.06 -9.72 -11.06
N LYS A 17 1.13 -10.60 -11.36
CA LYS A 17 0.44 -10.61 -12.66
C LYS A 17 -0.36 -9.33 -12.89
N GLN A 18 -1.08 -8.83 -11.88
CA GLN A 18 -1.85 -7.59 -12.00
C GLN A 18 -0.93 -6.38 -12.20
N LEU A 19 0.12 -6.27 -11.41
CA LEU A 19 1.09 -5.17 -11.51
C LEU A 19 1.81 -5.17 -12.86
N ASN A 20 2.22 -6.34 -13.35
CA ASN A 20 2.91 -6.46 -14.65
C ASN A 20 2.07 -5.95 -15.83
N LYS A 21 0.74 -6.11 -15.79
CA LYS A 21 -0.16 -5.55 -16.82
C LYS A 21 -0.08 -4.03 -16.90
N CYS A 22 0.31 -3.36 -15.83
CA CYS A 22 0.45 -1.91 -15.74
C CYS A 22 1.93 -1.46 -15.78
N GLY A 23 2.86 -2.36 -16.06
CA GLY A 23 4.30 -2.04 -16.09
C GLY A 23 4.91 -1.74 -14.73
N ILE A 24 4.29 -2.23 -13.64
CA ILE A 24 4.73 -2.00 -12.26
C ILE A 24 5.50 -3.21 -11.76
N LYS A 25 6.69 -2.97 -11.21
CA LYS A 25 7.55 -4.00 -10.63
C LYS A 25 7.09 -4.35 -9.21
N LEU A 26 7.08 -5.63 -8.86
CA LEU A 26 6.91 -6.11 -7.49
C LEU A 26 8.27 -6.42 -6.86
N ASN A 27 8.64 -5.66 -5.82
CA ASN A 27 9.86 -5.84 -5.04
C ASN A 27 9.55 -6.27 -3.61
N LEU A 28 9.71 -7.57 -3.33
CA LEU A 28 9.42 -8.18 -2.03
C LEU A 28 10.64 -8.28 -1.11
N ARG A 29 11.75 -7.64 -1.47
CA ARG A 29 13.01 -7.65 -0.73
C ARG A 29 13.58 -6.26 -0.57
N ALA A 30 12.73 -5.25 -0.51
CA ALA A 30 13.16 -3.88 -0.31
C ALA A 30 13.87 -3.71 1.04
N SER A 31 14.90 -2.88 1.07
CA SER A 31 15.53 -2.47 2.32
C SER A 31 14.73 -1.34 2.97
N LYS A 32 14.78 -1.22 4.29
CA LYS A 32 14.17 -0.09 5.00
C LYS A 32 14.77 1.26 4.55
N LYS A 33 16.03 1.29 4.12
CA LYS A 33 16.66 2.48 3.57
C LYS A 33 15.99 2.92 2.25
N HIS A 34 15.67 1.96 1.38
CA HIS A 34 14.92 2.23 0.13
C HIS A 34 13.52 2.78 0.39
N LEU A 35 12.90 2.37 1.51
CA LEU A 35 11.56 2.73 1.92
C LEU A 35 11.50 3.92 2.91
N ASP A 36 12.62 4.61 3.15
CA ASP A 36 12.72 5.70 4.15
C ASP A 36 12.20 5.31 5.55
N GLY A 37 12.41 4.05 5.93
CA GLY A 37 11.99 3.50 7.21
C GLY A 37 10.58 2.88 7.24
N ASP A 38 9.82 2.98 6.16
CA ASP A 38 8.51 2.33 6.03
C ASP A 38 8.65 0.83 5.75
N TYR A 39 7.55 0.11 5.89
CA TYR A 39 7.50 -1.34 5.64
C TYR A 39 7.05 -1.69 4.24
N GLY A 40 6.35 -0.80 3.57
CA GLY A 40 5.89 -0.95 2.20
C GLY A 40 5.71 0.39 1.51
N MET A 41 5.58 0.36 0.20
CA MET A 41 5.36 1.55 -0.61
C MET A 41 4.80 1.17 -1.97
N PHE A 42 3.76 1.86 -2.40
CA PHE A 42 3.31 1.82 -3.78
C PHE A 42 3.71 3.12 -4.50
N CYS A 43 4.45 2.97 -5.60
CA CYS A 43 4.82 4.06 -6.49
C CYS A 43 4.13 3.89 -7.84
N GLU A 44 3.38 4.89 -8.24
CA GLU A 44 2.73 4.97 -9.55
C GLU A 44 3.74 4.92 -10.69
N PRO A 45 3.33 4.58 -11.93
CA PRO A 45 4.21 4.55 -13.10
C PRO A 45 5.03 5.82 -13.30
N ASP A 46 4.47 6.99 -13.04
CA ASP A 46 5.19 8.27 -13.18
C ASP A 46 6.16 8.56 -12.03
N HIS A 47 6.16 7.76 -10.98
CA HIS A 47 6.95 7.96 -9.76
C HIS A 47 7.81 6.75 -9.38
N GLY A 48 8.16 5.91 -10.36
CA GLY A 48 9.05 4.78 -10.17
C GLY A 48 8.46 3.43 -10.54
N ALA A 49 7.14 3.31 -10.68
CA ALA A 49 6.45 2.10 -11.13
C ALA A 49 6.83 0.84 -10.32
N GLU A 50 6.74 0.91 -9.01
CA GLU A 50 7.17 -0.17 -8.11
C GLU A 50 6.21 -0.31 -6.92
N LEU A 51 5.87 -1.54 -6.57
CA LEU A 51 5.30 -1.89 -5.28
C LEU A 51 6.38 -2.63 -4.47
N CYS A 52 6.71 -2.08 -3.32
CA CYS A 52 7.77 -2.59 -2.46
C CYS A 52 7.19 -3.10 -1.14
N VAL A 53 7.77 -4.19 -0.65
CA VAL A 53 7.57 -4.67 0.72
C VAL A 53 8.94 -4.97 1.33
N ALA A 54 9.18 -4.48 2.54
CA ALA A 54 10.43 -4.69 3.24
C ALA A 54 10.64 -6.17 3.60
N SER A 55 11.87 -6.61 3.52
CA SER A 55 12.29 -7.90 4.08
C SER A 55 12.47 -7.83 5.60
N GLY A 56 12.51 -9.00 6.26
CA GLY A 56 12.84 -9.10 7.69
C GLY A 56 11.67 -8.94 8.65
N MET A 57 10.45 -8.81 8.15
CA MET A 57 9.22 -8.86 8.97
C MET A 57 8.77 -10.31 9.25
N SER A 58 7.90 -10.48 10.27
CA SER A 58 7.13 -11.72 10.38
C SER A 58 6.32 -11.99 9.11
N ARG A 59 6.02 -13.25 8.83
CA ARG A 59 5.24 -13.62 7.64
C ARG A 59 3.86 -12.97 7.62
N ASP A 60 3.18 -12.93 8.74
CA ASP A 60 1.85 -12.31 8.83
C ASP A 60 1.90 -10.81 8.55
N LYS A 61 2.86 -10.10 9.14
CA LYS A 61 3.06 -8.67 8.89
C LYS A 61 3.46 -8.39 7.44
N PHE A 62 4.28 -9.24 6.85
CA PHE A 62 4.66 -9.15 5.44
C PHE A 62 3.43 -9.20 4.52
N PHE A 63 2.55 -10.19 4.73
CA PHE A 63 1.35 -10.33 3.90
C PHE A 63 0.31 -9.24 4.18
N HIS A 64 0.20 -8.76 5.42
CA HIS A 64 -0.61 -7.58 5.73
C HIS A 64 -0.09 -6.34 4.97
N THR A 65 1.19 -6.08 5.01
CA THR A 65 1.81 -4.97 4.28
C THR A 65 1.62 -5.12 2.76
N LEU A 66 1.84 -6.30 2.22
CA LEU A 66 1.62 -6.55 0.78
C LEU A 66 0.16 -6.29 0.37
N ALA A 67 -0.80 -6.73 1.17
CA ALA A 67 -2.22 -6.47 0.92
C ALA A 67 -2.53 -4.96 0.96
N HIS A 68 -1.99 -4.25 1.94
CA HIS A 68 -2.13 -2.79 2.08
C HIS A 68 -1.62 -2.04 0.85
N GLU A 69 -0.40 -2.32 0.43
CA GLU A 69 0.19 -1.66 -0.75
C GLU A 69 -0.53 -2.07 -2.05
N TYR A 70 -1.01 -3.30 -2.13
CA TYR A 70 -1.83 -3.74 -3.25
C TYR A 70 -3.18 -3.00 -3.33
N VAL A 71 -3.78 -2.66 -2.19
CA VAL A 71 -4.99 -1.82 -2.17
C VAL A 71 -4.69 -0.43 -2.71
N HIS A 72 -3.55 0.18 -2.38
CA HIS A 72 -3.15 1.45 -2.99
C HIS A 72 -3.00 1.36 -4.52
N PHE A 73 -2.45 0.27 -5.02
CA PHE A 73 -2.45 0.00 -6.46
C PHE A 73 -3.86 -0.05 -7.05
N LEU A 74 -4.79 -0.74 -6.39
CA LEU A 74 -6.18 -0.82 -6.85
C LEU A 74 -6.88 0.55 -6.84
N GLN A 75 -6.64 1.36 -5.82
CA GLN A 75 -7.17 2.72 -5.72
C GLN A 75 -6.63 3.62 -6.84
N TRP A 76 -5.35 3.55 -7.13
CA TRP A 76 -4.74 4.25 -8.25
C TRP A 76 -5.31 3.76 -9.59
N PHE A 77 -5.39 2.45 -9.80
CA PHE A 77 -5.89 1.85 -11.04
C PHE A 77 -7.35 2.22 -11.32
N ALA A 78 -8.18 2.29 -10.27
CA ALA A 78 -9.59 2.69 -10.37
C ALA A 78 -9.78 4.22 -10.47
N ASP A 79 -8.71 5.00 -10.43
CA ASP A 79 -8.77 6.46 -10.36
C ASP A 79 -9.66 6.98 -9.21
N ASP A 80 -9.49 6.40 -8.03
CA ASP A 80 -10.28 6.71 -6.84
C ASP A 80 -10.12 8.18 -6.44
N PRO A 81 -11.21 8.96 -6.35
CA PRO A 81 -11.14 10.37 -5.96
C PRO A 81 -10.50 10.61 -4.59
N LEU A 82 -10.72 9.71 -3.61
CA LEU A 82 -10.12 9.80 -2.29
C LEU A 82 -8.60 9.59 -2.34
N TYR A 83 -8.14 8.65 -3.16
CA TYR A 83 -6.71 8.42 -3.41
C TYR A 83 -6.03 9.67 -3.95
N ARG A 84 -6.65 10.38 -4.89
CA ARG A 84 -6.15 11.64 -5.43
C ARG A 84 -6.15 12.76 -4.39
N ALA A 85 -7.26 12.94 -3.68
CA ALA A 85 -7.43 13.98 -2.67
C ALA A 85 -6.48 13.83 -1.48
N SER A 86 -6.12 12.60 -1.12
CA SER A 86 -5.23 12.29 0.00
C SER A 86 -3.81 12.86 -0.11
N ARG A 87 -3.41 13.29 -1.31
CA ARG A 87 -2.10 13.90 -1.54
C ARG A 87 -2.00 15.31 -0.98
N ASP A 88 -3.13 16.02 -0.91
CA ASP A 88 -3.16 17.44 -0.62
C ASP A 88 -3.76 17.75 0.76
N ASP A 89 -4.51 16.83 1.37
CA ASP A 89 -5.18 17.01 2.64
C ASP A 89 -4.93 15.85 3.61
N ALA A 90 -4.53 16.16 4.83
CA ALA A 90 -4.23 15.17 5.86
C ALA A 90 -5.47 14.40 6.35
N ARG A 91 -6.66 15.00 6.28
CA ARG A 91 -7.92 14.32 6.64
C ARG A 91 -8.28 13.30 5.59
N ASP A 92 -8.12 13.66 4.32
CA ASP A 92 -8.34 12.74 3.20
C ASP A 92 -7.29 11.61 3.22
N TYR A 93 -6.05 11.91 3.61
CA TYR A 93 -5.03 10.89 3.81
C TYR A 93 -5.43 9.89 4.90
N TYR A 94 -5.90 10.35 6.06
CA TYR A 94 -6.40 9.45 7.11
C TYR A 94 -7.60 8.63 6.65
N ALA A 95 -8.56 9.26 5.98
CA ALA A 95 -9.73 8.58 5.44
C ALA A 95 -9.33 7.50 4.42
N LEU A 96 -8.36 7.78 3.55
CA LEU A 96 -7.80 6.82 2.63
C LEU A 96 -7.17 5.64 3.35
N GLU A 97 -6.28 5.89 4.31
CA GLU A 97 -5.59 4.84 5.06
C GLU A 97 -6.57 3.94 5.82
N LYS A 98 -7.65 4.51 6.36
CA LYS A 98 -8.70 3.73 7.01
C LYS A 98 -9.39 2.76 6.05
N VAL A 99 -9.81 3.24 4.89
CA VAL A 99 -10.43 2.39 3.85
C VAL A 99 -9.42 1.37 3.33
N THR A 100 -8.16 1.76 3.19
CA THR A 100 -7.08 0.87 2.75
C THR A 100 -6.87 -0.28 3.73
N GLU A 101 -6.82 0.00 5.03
CA GLU A 101 -6.69 -1.03 6.06
C GLU A 101 -7.90 -1.98 6.09
N GLU A 102 -9.12 -1.45 6.02
CA GLU A 102 -10.33 -2.27 5.94
C GLU A 102 -10.29 -3.21 4.73
N SER A 103 -9.95 -2.71 3.56
CA SER A 103 -9.84 -3.50 2.33
C SER A 103 -8.68 -4.50 2.38
N ALA A 104 -7.56 -4.14 3.00
CA ALA A 104 -6.44 -5.05 3.19
C ALA A 104 -6.82 -6.24 4.09
N LEU A 105 -7.53 -5.99 5.20
CA LEU A 105 -8.02 -7.05 6.09
C LEU A 105 -9.00 -7.99 5.37
N GLU A 106 -9.89 -7.45 4.52
CA GLU A 106 -10.78 -8.26 3.69
C GLU A 106 -10.01 -9.15 2.70
N ILE A 107 -8.97 -8.63 2.07
CA ILE A 107 -8.10 -9.41 1.18
C ILE A 107 -7.41 -10.54 1.93
N LEU A 108 -6.86 -10.25 3.13
CA LEU A 108 -6.22 -11.26 3.96
C LEU A 108 -7.17 -12.42 4.30
N ASP A 109 -8.41 -12.08 4.62
CA ASP A 109 -9.46 -13.06 4.95
C ASP A 109 -9.89 -13.87 3.71
N GLN A 110 -10.24 -13.20 2.62
CA GLN A 110 -10.68 -13.83 1.37
C GLN A 110 -9.65 -14.80 0.79
N TRP A 111 -8.37 -14.47 0.89
CA TRP A 111 -7.28 -15.31 0.41
C TRP A 111 -6.79 -16.32 1.43
N GLY A 112 -7.21 -16.23 2.69
CA GLY A 112 -6.73 -17.10 3.78
C GLY A 112 -5.22 -16.95 4.01
N LEU A 113 -4.72 -15.70 4.05
CA LEU A 113 -3.29 -15.40 4.12
C LEU A 113 -2.73 -15.42 5.54
N ILE A 114 -3.60 -15.28 6.54
CA ILE A 114 -3.22 -15.24 7.95
C ILE A 114 -3.81 -16.45 8.65
N PRO A 115 -2.99 -17.27 9.33
CA PRO A 115 -3.51 -18.37 10.13
C PRO A 115 -4.39 -17.84 11.26
N GLU A 116 -5.34 -18.63 11.72
CA GLU A 116 -6.28 -18.25 12.79
C GLU A 116 -5.57 -17.70 14.02
N SER A 117 -4.46 -18.31 14.40
CA SER A 117 -3.61 -17.86 15.52
C SER A 117 -2.99 -16.48 15.38
N GLY A 118 -2.95 -15.93 14.17
CA GLY A 118 -2.37 -14.61 13.87
C GLY A 118 -3.38 -13.50 13.62
N GLN A 119 -4.66 -13.83 13.44
CA GLN A 119 -5.68 -12.87 13.00
C GLN A 119 -5.90 -11.71 13.98
N ASP A 120 -6.01 -12.00 15.28
CA ASP A 120 -6.20 -10.96 16.30
C ASP A 120 -5.00 -10.01 16.37
N ARG A 121 -3.79 -10.54 16.23
CA ARG A 121 -2.56 -9.74 16.22
C ARG A 121 -2.49 -8.80 15.02
N ILE A 122 -2.93 -9.25 13.86
CA ILE A 122 -2.98 -8.42 12.65
C ILE A 122 -4.03 -7.32 12.80
N ARG A 123 -5.21 -7.60 13.33
CA ARG A 123 -6.24 -6.58 13.59
C ARG A 123 -5.76 -5.53 14.58
N GLU A 124 -5.12 -5.95 15.67
CA GLU A 124 -4.53 -5.04 16.64
C GLU A 124 -3.43 -4.16 16.02
N SER A 125 -2.59 -4.74 15.17
CA SER A 125 -1.57 -4.00 14.42
C SER A 125 -2.17 -2.95 13.49
N SER A 126 -3.25 -3.29 12.79
CA SER A 126 -4.01 -2.37 11.93
C SER A 126 -4.57 -1.18 12.71
N GLU A 127 -5.20 -1.44 13.85
CA GLU A 127 -5.75 -0.40 14.73
C GLU A 127 -4.66 0.54 15.25
N LYS A 128 -3.52 0.00 15.70
CA LYS A 128 -2.36 0.78 16.14
C LYS A 128 -1.81 1.66 15.02
N TYR A 129 -1.74 1.13 13.81
CA TYR A 129 -1.31 1.90 12.64
C TYR A 129 -2.23 3.08 12.37
N LEU A 130 -3.55 2.87 12.33
CA LEU A 130 -4.53 3.93 12.11
C LEU A 130 -4.50 4.98 13.22
N CYS A 131 -4.33 4.60 14.47
CA CYS A 131 -4.12 5.54 15.57
C CYS A 131 -2.87 6.40 15.34
N SER A 132 -1.77 5.82 14.86
CA SER A 132 -0.54 6.56 14.56
C SER A 132 -0.71 7.57 13.41
N VAL A 133 -1.48 7.22 12.40
CA VAL A 133 -1.82 8.11 11.28
C VAL A 133 -2.70 9.26 11.78
N PHE A 134 -3.70 8.97 12.58
CA PHE A 134 -4.61 9.97 13.15
C PHE A 134 -3.87 11.01 14.00
N VAL A 135 -2.97 10.58 14.85
CA VAL A 135 -2.17 11.48 15.72
C VAL A 135 -1.26 12.40 14.89
N ARG A 136 -0.80 11.97 13.72
CA ARG A 136 0.03 12.78 12.82
C ARG A 136 -0.77 13.85 12.05
N VAL A 137 -2.09 13.71 11.92
CA VAL A 137 -2.95 14.62 11.16
C VAL A 137 -2.85 16.07 11.64
N PRO A 138 -2.81 16.43 12.95
CA PRO A 138 -2.64 17.79 13.42
C PRO A 138 -1.25 18.37 13.18
N SER A 139 -0.19 17.57 13.19
CA SER A 139 1.20 18.01 13.03
C SER A 139 1.61 18.20 11.56
N VAL A 140 0.84 17.69 10.62
CA VAL A 140 1.04 17.88 9.16
C VAL A 140 0.68 19.29 8.69
N ARG A 141 0.14 20.16 9.56
CA ARG A 141 0.01 21.62 9.28
C ARG A 141 1.35 22.33 9.11
N VAL A 142 2.46 21.70 9.44
CA VAL A 142 3.80 22.24 9.24
C VAL A 142 4.44 21.62 8.00
N SER A 143 4.31 22.35 6.89
CA SER A 143 5.12 22.30 5.67
C SER A 143 5.42 20.91 5.06
N ARG A 144 4.45 20.33 4.34
CA ARG A 144 4.84 19.65 3.09
C ARG A 144 5.05 20.75 2.04
N LYS A 145 6.30 21.06 1.71
CA LYS A 145 6.59 21.80 0.48
C LYS A 145 5.90 21.03 -0.65
N PRO A 146 5.08 21.69 -1.48
CA PRO A 146 4.53 21.03 -2.65
C PRO A 146 5.69 20.49 -3.47
N LEU A 147 5.60 19.21 -3.85
CA LEU A 147 6.51 18.65 -4.84
C LEU A 147 6.46 19.54 -6.08
N PRO A 148 7.60 19.93 -6.64
CA PRO A 148 7.62 20.80 -7.80
C PRO A 148 6.83 20.10 -8.91
N HIS A 149 5.71 20.70 -9.32
CA HIS A 149 5.01 20.32 -10.54
C HIS A 149 5.99 20.48 -11.71
N LYS A 150 6.61 19.39 -12.13
CA LYS A 150 7.27 19.35 -13.43
C LYS A 150 6.17 19.51 -14.47
N GLY A 151 6.10 20.71 -15.04
CA GLY A 151 5.09 21.10 -16.01
C GLY A 151 4.94 20.03 -17.10
N ILE A 152 3.70 19.68 -17.36
CA ILE A 152 3.30 18.88 -18.51
C ILE A 152 3.70 19.71 -19.75
N LYS A 153 4.77 19.32 -20.41
CA LYS A 153 5.08 19.87 -21.74
C LYS A 153 3.98 19.42 -22.67
N ASN A 154 3.18 20.39 -23.14
CA ASN A 154 2.21 20.21 -24.19
C ASN A 154 2.84 19.48 -25.38
N VAL A 155 2.44 18.24 -25.58
CA VAL A 155 2.71 17.55 -26.85
C VAL A 155 1.76 18.14 -27.86
N LYS A 156 2.27 18.99 -28.75
CA LYS A 156 1.53 19.48 -29.92
C LYS A 156 1.17 18.26 -30.76
N LYS A 157 -0.14 18.06 -30.97
CA LYS A 157 -0.65 17.20 -32.03
C LYS A 157 -0.29 17.87 -33.38
N THR A 158 0.50 17.22 -34.14
CA THR A 158 0.57 17.38 -35.59
C THR A 158 -0.31 16.33 -36.24
#